data_b2e2b1633ce96076a88386196ce5d097
#
_entry.id   b2e2b1633ce96076a88386196ce5d097
#
_cell.length_a   1.000
_cell.length_b   1.000
_cell.length_c   1.000
_cell.angle_alpha   90.00
_cell.angle_beta   90.00
_cell.angle_gamma   90.00
#
_symmetry.space_group_name_H-M   'P 1'
#
loop_
_entity.id
_entity.type
_entity.pdbx_description
1 polymer ?
#
loop_
_entity_poly.entity_id
_entity_poly.type
_entity_poly.pdbx_seq_one_letter_code
_entity_poly.pdbx_strand_id
1 'polypeptide(L)'
;MRTAEINRKTRETDIKLNLNLDGGDYSVSTNCGFLNHMLELFAVHSGFGLKVECIGDVEVDFHHTVEDVGIALGQAFLNAIGDKVGINRYADVTIPMDESLVLCAVDISGRGTLNYDLKIESAKVTDDSNEFKQKCVGLFDTELIEEFFLSFAREAKITLHLVQLYGKNTHHIIECAFKAFARALKAAVAVTGTTLPSSKG
;
A
#
# COMPACT_ATOMS: atom_id res chain seq x y z
N MET A 1 12.18 19.43 -1.10
CA MET A 1 12.13 18.05 -1.60
C MET A 1 11.55 17.19 -0.48
N ARG A 2 10.43 16.53 -0.73
CA ARG A 2 9.68 15.75 0.26
C ARG A 2 10.17 14.29 0.23
N THR A 3 11.27 14.04 0.93
CA THR A 3 11.96 12.75 0.95
C THR A 3 12.10 12.22 2.37
N ALA A 4 12.11 10.89 2.51
CA ALA A 4 12.41 10.22 3.76
C ALA A 4 13.17 8.92 3.51
N GLU A 5 14.02 8.56 4.46
CA GLU A 5 14.72 7.29 4.54
C GLU A 5 14.33 6.59 5.83
N ILE A 6 14.02 5.30 5.74
CA ILE A 6 13.75 4.42 6.87
C ILE A 6 14.71 3.24 6.82
N ASN A 7 15.41 3.03 7.92
CA ASN A 7 16.20 1.84 8.16
C ASN A 7 15.58 1.12 9.37
N ARG A 8 14.91 -0.03 9.12
CA ARG A 8 14.20 -0.78 10.15
C ARG A 8 14.74 -2.20 10.20
N LYS A 9 15.25 -2.57 11.36
CA LYS A 9 15.78 -3.91 11.60
C LYS A 9 15.12 -4.53 12.81
N THR A 10 14.56 -5.72 12.65
CA THR A 10 14.01 -6.58 13.69
C THR A 10 14.78 -7.89 13.76
N ARG A 11 14.21 -8.90 14.40
CA ARG A 11 14.73 -10.29 14.32
C ARG A 11 14.23 -11.00 13.06
N GLU A 12 13.17 -10.51 12.46
CA GLU A 12 12.42 -11.11 11.35
C GLU A 12 12.74 -10.45 10.01
N THR A 13 13.02 -9.14 10.02
CA THR A 13 13.27 -8.37 8.79
C THR A 13 14.42 -7.38 8.93
N ASP A 14 15.09 -7.08 7.81
CA ASP A 14 16.06 -5.98 7.66
C ASP A 14 15.66 -5.14 6.44
N ILE A 15 15.16 -3.92 6.66
CA ILE A 15 14.55 -3.07 5.65
C ILE A 15 15.30 -1.77 5.50
N LYS A 16 15.63 -1.43 4.24
CA LYS A 16 16.07 -0.09 3.83
C LYS A 16 15.08 0.45 2.83
N LEU A 17 14.46 1.60 3.15
CA LEU A 17 13.45 2.21 2.30
C LEU A 17 13.73 3.69 2.12
N ASN A 18 13.70 4.15 0.86
CA ASN A 18 13.75 5.56 0.48
C ASN A 18 12.50 5.92 -0.30
N LEU A 19 11.83 6.98 0.12
CA LEU A 19 10.63 7.53 -0.54
C LEU A 19 10.85 8.99 -0.91
N ASN A 20 10.48 9.36 -2.14
CA ASN A 20 10.45 10.74 -2.62
C ASN A 20 9.08 11.06 -3.24
N LEU A 21 8.30 11.90 -2.58
CA LEU A 21 6.96 12.29 -3.04
C LEU A 21 6.97 13.23 -4.26
N ASP A 22 8.13 13.78 -4.60
CA ASP A 22 8.28 14.72 -5.72
C ASP A 22 8.79 14.02 -7.01
N GLY A 23 8.93 12.69 -7.00
CA GLY A 23 9.33 11.88 -8.15
C GLY A 23 10.71 11.25 -8.02
N GLY A 24 11.10 10.47 -9.01
CA GLY A 24 12.41 9.78 -9.07
C GLY A 24 12.29 8.35 -9.58
N ASP A 25 13.43 7.65 -9.58
CA ASP A 25 13.50 6.25 -9.98
C ASP A 25 12.92 5.32 -8.88
N TYR A 26 12.58 4.10 -9.28
CA TYR A 26 12.18 3.08 -8.33
C TYR A 26 13.00 1.80 -8.49
N SER A 27 13.19 1.09 -7.38
CA SER A 27 13.72 -0.27 -7.33
C SER A 27 13.17 -1.00 -6.11
N VAL A 28 12.70 -2.24 -6.30
CA VAL A 28 12.06 -3.00 -5.23
C VAL A 28 12.64 -4.41 -5.18
N SER A 29 13.05 -4.84 -4.00
CA SER A 29 13.56 -6.18 -3.73
C SER A 29 13.16 -6.59 -2.31
N THR A 30 12.15 -7.47 -2.18
CA THR A 30 11.61 -7.92 -0.88
C THR A 30 11.64 -9.44 -0.70
N ASN A 31 12.24 -10.18 -1.64
CA ASN A 31 12.16 -11.66 -1.72
C ASN A 31 10.72 -12.19 -1.87
N CYS A 32 9.72 -11.32 -1.99
CA CYS A 32 8.32 -11.65 -2.29
C CYS A 32 7.93 -11.06 -3.65
N GLY A 33 7.92 -11.89 -4.70
CA GLY A 33 7.73 -11.42 -6.09
C GLY A 33 6.42 -10.68 -6.32
N PHE A 34 5.32 -11.13 -5.68
CA PHE A 34 4.03 -10.46 -5.81
C PHE A 34 4.01 -9.09 -5.13
N LEU A 35 4.61 -8.98 -3.93
CA LEU A 35 4.76 -7.68 -3.25
C LEU A 35 5.65 -6.72 -4.06
N ASN A 36 6.75 -7.23 -4.63
CA ASN A 36 7.61 -6.41 -5.51
C ASN A 36 6.79 -5.80 -6.65
N HIS A 37 6.00 -6.62 -7.34
CA HIS A 37 5.14 -6.17 -8.43
C HIS A 37 4.13 -5.11 -7.96
N MET A 38 3.49 -5.29 -6.81
CA MET A 38 2.53 -4.31 -6.26
C MET A 38 3.20 -2.98 -5.89
N LEU A 39 4.40 -3.01 -5.33
CA LEU A 39 5.16 -1.80 -4.99
C LEU A 39 5.70 -1.07 -6.22
N GLU A 40 6.08 -1.80 -7.28
CA GLU A 40 6.43 -1.20 -8.58
C GLU A 40 5.23 -0.49 -9.21
N LEU A 41 4.04 -1.11 -9.17
CA LEU A 41 2.80 -0.45 -9.60
C LEU A 41 2.51 0.81 -8.77
N PHE A 42 2.70 0.73 -7.46
CA PHE A 42 2.56 1.89 -6.58
C PHE A 42 3.49 3.02 -7.00
N ALA A 43 4.77 2.75 -7.21
CA ALA A 43 5.76 3.76 -7.65
C ALA A 43 5.38 4.37 -8.99
N VAL A 44 5.08 3.54 -10.00
CA VAL A 44 4.72 3.98 -11.35
C VAL A 44 3.47 4.86 -11.33
N HIS A 45 2.40 4.42 -10.65
CA HIS A 45 1.11 5.12 -10.69
C HIS A 45 1.05 6.34 -9.78
N SER A 46 1.80 6.37 -8.68
CA SER A 46 1.97 7.58 -7.87
C SER A 46 2.93 8.57 -8.52
N GLY A 47 3.90 8.09 -9.28
CA GLY A 47 5.03 8.87 -9.77
C GLY A 47 6.02 9.23 -8.68
N PHE A 48 5.96 8.57 -7.52
CA PHE A 48 6.93 8.73 -6.44
C PHE A 48 8.23 7.98 -6.75
N GLY A 49 9.37 8.52 -6.32
CA GLY A 49 10.59 7.74 -6.24
C GLY A 49 10.51 6.78 -5.06
N LEU A 50 10.77 5.47 -5.29
CA LEU A 50 10.68 4.44 -4.28
C LEU A 50 11.82 3.44 -4.41
N LYS A 51 12.64 3.32 -3.36
CA LYS A 51 13.63 2.25 -3.28
C LYS A 51 13.36 1.41 -2.04
N VAL A 52 13.21 0.10 -2.21
CA VAL A 52 12.94 -0.84 -1.13
C VAL A 52 13.89 -2.01 -1.25
N GLU A 53 14.65 -2.25 -0.20
CA GLU A 53 15.41 -3.48 0.02
C GLU A 53 14.91 -4.09 1.33
N CYS A 54 14.40 -5.32 1.29
CA CYS A 54 13.95 -6.05 2.46
C CYS A 54 14.51 -7.48 2.41
N ILE A 55 15.14 -7.89 3.48
CA ILE A 55 15.50 -9.29 3.73
C ILE A 55 14.64 -9.74 4.91
N GLY A 56 13.68 -10.62 4.67
CA GLY A 56 12.79 -11.19 5.68
C GLY A 56 12.97 -12.69 5.83
N ASP A 57 12.37 -13.26 6.86
CA ASP A 57 12.34 -14.69 7.19
C ASP A 57 11.30 -15.45 6.33
N VAL A 58 11.42 -15.30 5.01
CA VAL A 58 10.45 -15.84 4.01
C VAL A 58 10.35 -17.38 4.02
N GLU A 59 11.23 -18.07 4.74
CA GLU A 59 11.14 -19.50 5.03
C GLU A 59 10.01 -19.83 6.02
N VAL A 60 9.55 -18.86 6.82
CA VAL A 60 8.36 -18.96 7.66
C VAL A 60 7.12 -18.76 6.81
N ASP A 61 6.95 -17.53 6.32
CA ASP A 61 5.98 -17.11 5.32
C ASP A 61 6.31 -15.66 4.88
N PHE A 62 5.37 -14.97 4.21
CA PHE A 62 5.58 -13.58 3.79
C PHE A 62 4.98 -12.55 4.76
N HIS A 63 4.38 -12.96 5.90
CA HIS A 63 3.65 -12.07 6.79
C HIS A 63 4.54 -10.93 7.30
N HIS A 64 5.65 -11.27 7.98
CA HIS A 64 6.57 -10.28 8.54
C HIS A 64 7.14 -9.33 7.48
N THR A 65 7.47 -9.86 6.30
CA THR A 65 7.95 -9.04 5.19
C THR A 65 6.91 -8.03 4.74
N VAL A 66 5.66 -8.45 4.55
CA VAL A 66 4.57 -7.61 4.04
C VAL A 66 4.17 -6.55 5.05
N GLU A 67 3.98 -6.94 6.32
CA GLU A 67 3.62 -6.04 7.41
C GLU A 67 4.72 -4.99 7.61
N ASP A 68 5.97 -5.41 7.76
CA ASP A 68 7.10 -4.54 8.08
C ASP A 68 7.44 -3.58 6.93
N VAL A 69 7.27 -3.98 5.68
CA VAL A 69 7.36 -3.08 4.51
C VAL A 69 6.23 -2.08 4.52
N GLY A 70 5.00 -2.47 4.87
CA GLY A 70 3.87 -1.57 5.07
C GLY A 70 4.14 -0.52 6.16
N ILE A 71 4.69 -0.95 7.31
CA ILE A 71 5.13 -0.07 8.41
C ILE A 71 6.19 0.93 7.91
N ALA A 72 7.27 0.43 7.30
CA ALA A 72 8.37 1.27 6.83
C ALA A 72 7.92 2.30 5.78
N LEU A 73 7.06 1.89 4.83
CA LEU A 73 6.52 2.79 3.82
C LEU A 73 5.59 3.84 4.43
N GLY A 74 4.76 3.46 5.41
CA GLY A 74 3.89 4.38 6.15
C GLY A 74 4.69 5.43 6.92
N GLN A 75 5.74 5.02 7.61
CA GLN A 75 6.66 5.92 8.34
C GLN A 75 7.39 6.87 7.37
N ALA A 76 7.89 6.35 6.25
CA ALA A 76 8.53 7.15 5.23
C ALA A 76 7.56 8.19 4.65
N PHE A 77 6.31 7.80 4.39
CA PHE A 77 5.27 8.71 3.90
C PHE A 77 4.98 9.83 4.90
N LEU A 78 4.79 9.50 6.18
CA LEU A 78 4.54 10.47 7.25
C LEU A 78 5.70 11.48 7.38
N ASN A 79 6.94 10.99 7.32
CA ASN A 79 8.14 11.83 7.43
C ASN A 79 8.30 12.72 6.18
N ALA A 80 8.09 12.17 4.99
CA ALA A 80 8.26 12.90 3.74
C ALA A 80 7.21 14.00 3.54
N ILE A 81 5.96 13.79 4.00
CA ILE A 81 4.89 14.78 3.83
C ILE A 81 5.06 16.01 4.73
N GLY A 82 5.78 15.88 5.84
CA GLY A 82 6.13 16.98 6.75
C GLY A 82 4.91 17.64 7.39
N ASP A 83 4.88 18.97 7.36
CA ASP A 83 3.87 19.81 8.04
C ASP A 83 2.50 19.84 7.35
N LYS A 84 2.37 19.24 6.17
CA LYS A 84 1.13 19.17 5.39
C LYS A 84 0.58 20.51 4.89
N VAL A 85 1.41 21.56 4.90
CA VAL A 85 0.99 22.88 4.42
C VAL A 85 0.77 22.85 2.91
N GLY A 86 -0.39 23.35 2.48
CA GLY A 86 -0.75 23.52 1.07
C GLY A 86 -1.13 22.26 0.31
N ILE A 87 -1.13 21.08 0.92
CA ILE A 87 -1.56 19.85 0.24
C ILE A 87 -3.08 19.80 0.05
N ASN A 88 -3.55 18.99 -0.90
CA ASN A 88 -4.98 18.75 -1.09
C ASN A 88 -5.62 18.05 0.10
N ARG A 89 -4.86 17.16 0.78
CA ARG A 89 -5.28 16.35 1.92
C ARG A 89 -6.23 15.21 1.58
N TYR A 90 -7.28 15.48 0.80
CA TYR A 90 -8.29 14.48 0.40
C TYR A 90 -8.11 14.14 -1.06
N ALA A 91 -8.34 12.87 -1.39
CA ALA A 91 -8.52 12.44 -2.76
C ALA A 91 -9.28 11.12 -2.80
N ASP A 92 -10.03 10.93 -3.86
CA ASP A 92 -10.61 9.65 -4.22
C ASP A 92 -10.33 9.34 -5.68
N VAL A 93 -10.17 8.06 -5.97
CA VAL A 93 -9.91 7.57 -7.32
C VAL A 93 -10.59 6.22 -7.49
N THR A 94 -11.27 6.03 -8.60
CA THR A 94 -11.79 4.73 -9.01
C THR A 94 -10.99 4.24 -10.21
N ILE A 95 -10.36 3.06 -10.11
CA ILE A 95 -9.50 2.47 -11.14
C ILE A 95 -10.11 1.18 -11.66
N PRO A 96 -10.25 1.03 -12.97
CA PRO A 96 -10.60 -0.24 -13.61
C PRO A 96 -9.33 -1.05 -13.93
N MET A 97 -9.46 -2.37 -13.90
CA MET A 97 -8.55 -3.32 -14.51
C MET A 97 -9.36 -4.51 -15.03
N ASP A 98 -9.48 -4.62 -16.35
CA ASP A 98 -10.34 -5.58 -17.03
C ASP A 98 -11.76 -5.60 -16.41
N GLU A 99 -12.16 -6.70 -15.80
CA GLU A 99 -13.46 -6.87 -15.14
C GLU A 99 -13.52 -6.30 -13.71
N SER A 100 -12.39 -5.85 -13.17
CA SER A 100 -12.29 -5.37 -11.79
C SER A 100 -12.36 -3.83 -11.72
N LEU A 101 -12.99 -3.33 -10.66
CA LEU A 101 -13.15 -1.91 -10.41
C LEU A 101 -13.04 -1.65 -8.90
N VAL A 102 -12.06 -0.85 -8.48
CA VAL A 102 -11.82 -0.52 -7.08
C VAL A 102 -11.80 0.99 -6.88
N LEU A 103 -12.52 1.45 -5.86
CA LEU A 103 -12.46 2.81 -5.33
C LEU A 103 -11.46 2.87 -4.17
N CYS A 104 -10.59 3.88 -4.20
CA CYS A 104 -9.75 4.28 -3.07
C CYS A 104 -10.06 5.71 -2.68
N ALA A 105 -10.32 5.96 -1.39
CA ALA A 105 -10.45 7.32 -0.84
C ALA A 105 -9.48 7.50 0.34
N VAL A 106 -8.81 8.67 0.37
CA VAL A 106 -7.75 9.00 1.33
C VAL A 106 -8.05 10.34 2.00
N ASP A 107 -7.88 10.39 3.33
CA ASP A 107 -7.74 11.63 4.11
C ASP A 107 -6.41 11.60 4.89
N ILE A 108 -5.52 12.55 4.64
CA ILE A 108 -4.28 12.74 5.40
C ILE A 108 -4.61 13.41 6.73
N SER A 109 -5.42 12.70 7.52
CA SER A 109 -6.13 13.20 8.72
C SER A 109 -5.26 13.31 9.97
N GLY A 110 -4.13 12.64 10.01
CA GLY A 110 -3.34 12.43 11.25
C GLY A 110 -3.86 11.26 12.11
N ARG A 111 -4.83 10.47 11.63
CA ARG A 111 -5.40 9.30 12.31
C ARG A 111 -5.27 8.07 11.41
N GLY A 112 -4.61 7.03 11.92
CA GLY A 112 -4.44 5.77 11.21
C GLY A 112 -5.72 4.92 11.26
N THR A 113 -6.43 4.85 10.13
CA THR A 113 -7.67 4.06 10.02
C THR A 113 -7.74 3.43 8.65
N LEU A 114 -8.01 2.13 8.60
CA LEU A 114 -8.30 1.40 7.36
C LEU A 114 -9.78 0.94 7.37
N ASN A 115 -10.46 1.21 6.26
CA ASN A 115 -11.74 0.57 5.91
C ASN A 115 -11.49 -0.27 4.66
N TYR A 116 -11.48 -1.58 4.84
CA TYR A 116 -11.13 -2.56 3.81
C TYR A 116 -12.36 -3.38 3.42
N ASP A 117 -12.85 -3.21 2.20
CA ASP A 117 -13.95 -3.97 1.62
C ASP A 117 -13.55 -4.49 0.23
N LEU A 118 -12.47 -5.27 0.19
CA LEU A 118 -12.09 -6.04 -0.98
C LEU A 118 -12.55 -7.48 -0.78
N LYS A 119 -13.46 -7.93 -1.65
CA LYS A 119 -14.02 -9.29 -1.62
C LYS A 119 -13.09 -10.23 -2.40
N ILE A 120 -11.97 -10.54 -1.79
CA ILE A 120 -10.98 -11.44 -2.38
C ILE A 120 -11.45 -12.87 -2.15
N GLU A 121 -11.98 -13.49 -3.21
CA GLU A 121 -12.41 -14.89 -3.15
C GLU A 121 -11.18 -15.81 -3.11
N SER A 122 -11.23 -16.81 -2.23
CA SER A 122 -10.23 -17.88 -2.22
C SER A 122 -10.46 -18.81 -3.41
N ALA A 123 -9.38 -19.20 -4.09
CA ALA A 123 -9.45 -20.34 -4.97
C ALA A 123 -9.87 -21.57 -4.14
N LYS A 124 -10.97 -22.23 -4.52
CA LYS A 124 -11.37 -23.51 -3.91
C LYS A 124 -10.40 -24.56 -4.41
N VAL A 125 -9.49 -25.00 -3.58
CA VAL A 125 -8.83 -26.29 -3.79
C VAL A 125 -9.77 -27.35 -3.21
N THR A 126 -10.54 -28.01 -4.06
CA THR A 126 -11.33 -29.19 -3.66
C THR A 126 -10.40 -30.38 -3.68
N ASP A 127 -9.92 -30.78 -2.51
CA ASP A 127 -9.47 -32.15 -2.26
C ASP A 127 -10.63 -32.85 -1.54
N ASP A 128 -10.90 -34.10 -1.91
CA ASP A 128 -12.05 -34.92 -1.48
C ASP A 128 -12.10 -35.23 0.04
N SER A 129 -11.25 -34.65 0.85
CA SER A 129 -11.13 -34.98 2.27
C SER A 129 -11.09 -33.82 3.26
N ASN A 130 -10.77 -32.60 2.88
CA ASN A 130 -10.87 -31.41 3.73
C ASN A 130 -10.81 -30.11 2.91
N GLU A 131 -11.77 -29.22 3.09
CA GLU A 131 -11.78 -27.89 2.49
C GLU A 131 -10.72 -26.99 3.16
N PHE A 132 -9.46 -27.07 2.72
CA PHE A 132 -8.51 -26.00 3.00
C PHE A 132 -8.70 -24.90 1.94
N LYS A 133 -9.31 -23.79 2.34
CA LYS A 133 -9.42 -22.58 1.53
C LYS A 133 -8.12 -21.80 1.66
N GLN A 134 -7.12 -22.11 0.86
CA GLN A 134 -5.93 -21.28 0.78
C GLN A 134 -6.17 -20.14 -0.22
N LYS A 135 -6.10 -18.91 0.27
CA LYS A 135 -6.29 -17.67 -0.52
C LYS A 135 -4.93 -17.20 -1.01
N CYS A 136 -4.47 -17.66 -2.18
CA CYS A 136 -3.14 -17.31 -2.68
C CYS A 136 -3.18 -16.79 -4.12
N VAL A 137 -2.25 -15.89 -4.44
CA VAL A 137 -1.81 -15.58 -5.81
C VAL A 137 -0.38 -16.11 -5.94
N GLY A 138 -0.20 -17.20 -6.65
CA GLY A 138 1.05 -17.95 -6.60
C GLY A 138 1.30 -18.50 -5.19
N LEU A 139 2.42 -18.12 -4.58
CA LEU A 139 2.77 -18.44 -3.19
C LEU A 139 2.35 -17.35 -2.18
N PHE A 140 1.77 -16.25 -2.65
CA PHE A 140 1.41 -15.10 -1.84
C PHE A 140 0.02 -15.29 -1.25
N ASP A 141 -0.09 -15.29 0.09
CA ASP A 141 -1.38 -15.31 0.76
C ASP A 141 -2.08 -13.96 0.62
N THR A 142 -3.31 -13.97 0.13
CA THR A 142 -4.04 -12.73 -0.20
C THR A 142 -4.56 -11.98 1.02
N GLU A 143 -4.62 -12.61 2.21
CA GLU A 143 -4.93 -11.92 3.46
C GLU A 143 -3.88 -10.88 3.83
N LEU A 144 -2.63 -11.07 3.39
CA LEU A 144 -1.52 -10.15 3.65
C LEU A 144 -1.70 -8.78 2.98
N ILE A 145 -2.62 -8.66 2.02
CA ILE A 145 -2.95 -7.37 1.40
C ILE A 145 -3.64 -6.44 2.40
N GLU A 146 -4.53 -6.97 3.23
CA GLU A 146 -5.16 -6.19 4.30
C GLU A 146 -4.11 -5.76 5.32
N GLU A 147 -3.20 -6.64 5.72
CA GLU A 147 -2.10 -6.33 6.65
C GLU A 147 -1.18 -5.23 6.13
N PHE A 148 -0.83 -5.27 4.83
CA PHE A 148 -0.04 -4.21 4.21
C PHE A 148 -0.72 -2.84 4.32
N PHE A 149 -2.00 -2.74 3.92
CA PHE A 149 -2.72 -1.47 3.94
C PHE A 149 -3.01 -0.99 5.35
N LEU A 150 -3.26 -1.92 6.30
CA LEU A 150 -3.47 -1.61 7.71
C LEU A 150 -2.22 -1.01 8.33
N SER A 151 -1.08 -1.66 8.13
CA SER A 151 0.23 -1.21 8.63
C SER A 151 0.62 0.14 8.03
N PHE A 152 0.45 0.30 6.72
CA PHE A 152 0.68 1.58 6.07
C PHE A 152 -0.22 2.68 6.63
N ALA A 153 -1.54 2.48 6.71
CA ALA A 153 -2.49 3.49 7.15
C ALA A 153 -2.22 3.95 8.59
N ARG A 154 -1.88 3.00 9.48
CA ARG A 154 -1.53 3.28 10.88
C ARG A 154 -0.28 4.14 10.99
N GLU A 155 0.80 3.77 10.32
CA GLU A 155 2.08 4.46 10.40
C GLU A 155 2.09 5.79 9.64
N ALA A 156 1.44 5.86 8.48
CA ALA A 156 1.25 7.10 7.73
C ALA A 156 0.25 8.07 8.40
N LYS A 157 -0.49 7.60 9.40
CA LYS A 157 -1.55 8.34 10.10
C LYS A 157 -2.58 8.93 9.13
N ILE A 158 -3.05 8.10 8.19
CA ILE A 158 -4.09 8.46 7.23
C ILE A 158 -5.36 7.64 7.48
N THR A 159 -6.49 8.17 7.04
CA THR A 159 -7.71 7.39 6.85
C THR A 159 -7.74 6.90 5.42
N LEU A 160 -7.82 5.58 5.24
CA LEU A 160 -7.81 4.90 3.94
C LEU A 160 -9.07 4.05 3.81
N HIS A 161 -9.77 4.22 2.70
CA HIS A 161 -10.89 3.37 2.29
C HIS A 161 -10.53 2.68 0.98
N LEU A 162 -10.71 1.36 0.94
CA LEU A 162 -10.59 0.53 -0.26
C LEU A 162 -11.89 -0.24 -0.42
N VAL A 163 -12.61 0.01 -1.50
CA VAL A 163 -13.92 -0.59 -1.77
C VAL A 163 -13.91 -1.22 -3.15
N GLN A 164 -14.11 -2.53 -3.20
CA GLN A 164 -14.31 -3.22 -4.46
C GLN A 164 -15.74 -3.00 -4.95
N LEU A 165 -15.87 -2.41 -6.13
CA LEU A 165 -17.17 -2.22 -6.79
C LEU A 165 -17.54 -3.42 -7.66
N TYR A 166 -16.57 -3.91 -8.45
CA TYR A 166 -16.69 -5.09 -9.32
C TYR A 166 -15.40 -5.88 -9.34
N GLY A 167 -15.47 -7.12 -9.84
CA GLY A 167 -14.31 -7.97 -10.09
C GLY A 167 -14.44 -9.35 -9.46
N LYS A 168 -13.73 -10.32 -10.08
CA LYS A 168 -13.68 -11.72 -9.61
C LYS A 168 -12.26 -12.25 -9.55
N ASN A 169 -11.36 -11.79 -10.43
CA ASN A 169 -9.98 -12.21 -10.42
C ASN A 169 -9.23 -11.52 -9.29
N THR A 170 -8.78 -12.31 -8.33
CA THR A 170 -8.06 -11.81 -7.12
C THR A 170 -6.84 -10.95 -7.48
N HIS A 171 -6.04 -11.36 -8.46
CA HIS A 171 -4.89 -10.59 -8.93
C HIS A 171 -5.32 -9.21 -9.44
N HIS A 172 -6.35 -9.16 -10.31
CA HIS A 172 -6.87 -7.90 -10.87
C HIS A 172 -7.43 -6.98 -9.79
N ILE A 173 -8.14 -7.53 -8.79
CA ILE A 173 -8.67 -6.74 -7.66
C ILE A 173 -7.54 -6.10 -6.86
N ILE A 174 -6.50 -6.88 -6.52
CA ILE A 174 -5.37 -6.39 -5.74
C ILE A 174 -4.58 -5.34 -6.54
N GLU A 175 -4.29 -5.61 -7.80
CA GLU A 175 -3.59 -4.66 -8.67
C GLU A 175 -4.38 -3.35 -8.84
N CYS A 176 -5.71 -3.44 -9.02
CA CYS A 176 -6.61 -2.29 -9.00
C CYS A 176 -6.48 -1.46 -7.72
N ALA A 177 -6.46 -2.13 -6.57
CA ALA A 177 -6.36 -1.48 -5.26
C ALA A 177 -5.03 -0.71 -5.12
N PHE A 178 -3.89 -1.31 -5.50
CA PHE A 178 -2.59 -0.65 -5.45
C PHE A 178 -2.50 0.53 -6.42
N LYS A 179 -3.05 0.42 -7.63
CA LYS A 179 -3.13 1.52 -8.60
C LYS A 179 -4.01 2.67 -8.10
N ALA A 180 -5.19 2.35 -7.54
CA ALA A 180 -6.10 3.33 -6.99
C ALA A 180 -5.47 4.05 -5.79
N PHE A 181 -4.86 3.30 -4.88
CA PHE A 181 -4.14 3.82 -3.72
C PHE A 181 -3.00 4.77 -4.13
N ALA A 182 -2.16 4.35 -5.08
CA ALA A 182 -1.06 5.17 -5.57
C ALA A 182 -1.53 6.51 -6.16
N ARG A 183 -2.58 6.48 -6.98
CA ARG A 183 -3.13 7.69 -7.62
C ARG A 183 -3.87 8.58 -6.62
N ALA A 184 -4.58 8.00 -5.65
CA ALA A 184 -5.23 8.76 -4.59
C ALA A 184 -4.19 9.47 -3.70
N LEU A 185 -3.11 8.79 -3.29
CA LEU A 185 -2.03 9.42 -2.54
C LEU A 185 -1.36 10.54 -3.33
N LYS A 186 -1.05 10.32 -4.62
CA LYS A 186 -0.49 11.37 -5.50
C LYS A 186 -1.35 12.62 -5.49
N ALA A 187 -2.66 12.47 -5.64
CA ALA A 187 -3.58 13.58 -5.66
C ALA A 187 -3.72 14.25 -4.28
N ALA A 188 -3.75 13.47 -3.20
CA ALA A 188 -3.88 13.97 -1.83
C ALA A 188 -2.65 14.78 -1.37
N VAL A 189 -1.42 14.38 -1.81
CA VAL A 189 -0.17 15.10 -1.45
C VAL A 189 0.15 16.26 -2.38
N ALA A 190 -0.60 16.47 -3.46
CA ALA A 190 -0.36 17.57 -4.39
C ALA A 190 -0.46 18.92 -3.66
N VAL A 191 0.58 19.74 -3.80
CA VAL A 191 0.62 21.08 -3.19
C VAL A 191 -0.12 22.03 -4.13
N THR A 192 -1.26 22.53 -3.69
CA THR A 192 -2.15 23.41 -4.46
C THR A 192 -2.48 24.73 -3.73
N GLY A 193 -2.00 24.87 -2.49
CA GLY A 193 -2.24 26.01 -1.65
C GLY A 193 -1.02 26.40 -0.80
N THR A 194 -1.22 27.34 0.11
CA THR A 194 -0.19 27.88 1.02
C THR A 194 -0.58 27.78 2.49
N THR A 195 -1.76 27.24 2.80
CA THR A 195 -2.26 27.10 4.16
C THR A 195 -2.45 25.65 4.56
N LEU A 196 -2.46 25.38 5.86
CA LEU A 196 -2.80 24.04 6.36
C LEU A 196 -4.28 23.74 6.05
N PRO A 197 -4.60 22.64 5.37
CA PRO A 197 -5.98 22.28 5.01
C PRO A 197 -6.74 21.69 6.22
N SER A 198 -6.85 22.46 7.31
CA SER A 198 -7.48 22.05 8.56
C SER A 198 -8.17 23.23 9.22
N SER A 199 -9.41 23.03 9.70
CA SER A 199 -10.13 24.01 10.53
C SER A 199 -9.70 24.02 12.00
N LYS A 200 -8.81 23.10 12.39
CA LYS A 200 -8.35 22.96 13.78
C LYS A 200 -7.00 23.61 14.04
N GLY A 201 -6.41 24.26 13.04
CA GLY A 201 -5.10 24.92 13.15
C GLY A 201 -3.96 23.95 12.94
#